data_a021d18f9ff463a156c35bb86823057c
#
_entry.id   a021d18f9ff463a156c35bb86823057c
#
_cell.length_a   1.000
_cell.length_b   1.000
_cell.length_c   1.000
_cell.angle_alpha   90.00
_cell.angle_beta   90.00
_cell.angle_gamma   90.00
#
_symmetry.space_group_name_H-M   'P 1'
#
loop_
_entity.id
_entity.type
_entity.pdbx_description
1 polymer ?
#
loop_
_entity_poly.entity_id
_entity_poly.type
_entity_poly.pdbx_seq_one_letter_code
_entity_poly.pdbx_strand_id
1 'polypeptide(L)'
;MQSPLKPCVFKSDLAPLLSAFIAEKQRMGFKYHAIEVYLKSFDTYLLDKNCKDALSKELMLDWIVPMPHQSTTTVEHRIHIMQRLADFLNRNNFPAYRIPSEMIPKKTNHFTPYIFSYEEITRILAVVDGFEFNKTSPKRHLVYPLLFRVLCFCGLRISEALNLTVGDVNFNAGFFFLRDTKTSLDRIIPLDRNLQERFATYRNQMGFQRKDEYFFPSPDGSRYSVATMDSTFRNILFKAGIPYRGRGKGPRLHDLRHTFCVHSLQKLTAHGEDPYAVLPLLMTYMGHRSVQATSQYIHLSAESFPTILKRTEALFGDLIPLEDISNEATI
;
A
#
# COMPACT_ATOMS: atom_id res chain seq x y z
N MET A 1 -13.20 18.54 3.79
CA MET A 1 -13.71 18.51 2.39
C MET A 1 -12.52 18.50 1.47
N GLN A 2 -12.29 17.40 0.73
CA GLN A 2 -11.29 17.39 -0.32
C GLN A 2 -11.73 18.40 -1.39
N SER A 3 -10.83 19.30 -1.83
CA SER A 3 -11.10 20.15 -3.00
C SER A 3 -11.63 19.27 -4.13
N PRO A 4 -12.73 19.66 -4.79
CA PRO A 4 -13.21 18.92 -5.95
C PRO A 4 -12.08 18.88 -6.97
N LEU A 5 -11.60 17.67 -7.26
CA LEU A 5 -10.62 17.48 -8.32
C LEU A 5 -11.20 18.06 -9.59
N LYS A 6 -10.43 18.90 -10.29
CA LYS A 6 -10.85 19.46 -11.58
C LYS A 6 -11.34 18.31 -12.45
N PRO A 7 -12.54 18.42 -13.06
CA PRO A 7 -13.07 17.37 -13.90
C PRO A 7 -12.08 17.01 -14.98
N CYS A 8 -11.94 15.71 -15.24
CA CYS A 8 -11.06 15.19 -16.26
C CYS A 8 -11.55 15.68 -17.63
N VAL A 9 -10.76 16.48 -18.31
CA VAL A 9 -11.08 16.97 -19.67
C VAL A 9 -10.46 16.01 -20.66
N PHE A 10 -11.30 15.29 -21.40
CA PHE A 10 -10.95 14.50 -22.58
C PHE A 10 -11.09 15.34 -23.84
N LYS A 11 -10.40 14.99 -24.93
CA LYS A 11 -10.30 15.79 -26.15
C LYS A 11 -10.63 15.03 -27.42
N SER A 12 -10.65 13.69 -27.40
CA SER A 12 -11.01 12.86 -28.57
C SER A 12 -12.52 12.92 -28.85
N ASP A 13 -12.93 12.42 -29.99
CA ASP A 13 -14.36 12.26 -30.35
C ASP A 13 -15.13 11.37 -29.36
N LEU A 14 -14.40 10.51 -28.60
CA LEU A 14 -14.97 9.69 -27.52
C LEU A 14 -15.07 10.43 -26.17
N ALA A 15 -14.64 11.67 -26.06
CA ALA A 15 -14.62 12.44 -24.81
C ALA A 15 -15.97 12.41 -24.04
N PRO A 16 -17.14 12.53 -24.69
CA PRO A 16 -18.43 12.43 -24.01
C PRO A 16 -18.65 11.04 -23.40
N LEU A 17 -18.30 9.97 -24.11
CA LEU A 17 -18.47 8.58 -23.67
C LEU A 17 -17.48 8.23 -22.55
N LEU A 18 -16.24 8.68 -22.63
CA LEU A 18 -15.25 8.49 -21.54
C LEU A 18 -15.69 9.19 -20.26
N SER A 19 -16.22 10.40 -20.38
CA SER A 19 -16.77 11.16 -19.26
C SER A 19 -17.99 10.46 -18.64
N ALA A 20 -18.90 9.96 -19.48
CA ALA A 20 -20.08 9.21 -19.05
C ALA A 20 -19.71 7.89 -18.36
N PHE A 21 -18.69 7.18 -18.86
CA PHE A 21 -18.17 5.98 -18.23
C PHE A 21 -17.65 6.24 -16.82
N ILE A 22 -16.85 7.29 -16.62
CA ILE A 22 -16.37 7.67 -15.30
C ILE A 22 -17.54 8.03 -14.39
N ALA A 23 -18.48 8.86 -14.88
CA ALA A 23 -19.64 9.28 -14.11
C ALA A 23 -20.54 8.09 -13.69
N GLU A 24 -20.71 7.07 -14.56
CA GLU A 24 -21.42 5.83 -14.21
C GLU A 24 -20.74 5.14 -13.02
N LYS A 25 -19.41 4.98 -13.07
CA LYS A 25 -18.67 4.29 -12.01
C LYS A 25 -18.64 5.07 -10.70
N GLN A 26 -18.55 6.39 -10.78
CA GLN A 26 -18.61 7.25 -9.60
C GLN A 26 -19.99 7.20 -8.93
N ARG A 27 -21.08 7.20 -9.70
CA ARG A 27 -22.46 7.00 -9.17
C ARG A 27 -22.64 5.65 -8.49
N MET A 28 -21.88 4.60 -8.92
CA MET A 28 -21.86 3.29 -8.28
C MET A 28 -20.96 3.26 -7.02
N GLY A 29 -20.41 4.40 -6.58
CA GLY A 29 -19.58 4.52 -5.38
C GLY A 29 -18.08 4.24 -5.59
N PHE A 30 -17.61 4.05 -6.82
CA PHE A 30 -16.19 3.88 -7.10
C PHE A 30 -15.48 5.24 -7.23
N LYS A 31 -14.32 5.41 -6.59
CA LYS A 31 -13.53 6.68 -6.65
C LYS A 31 -12.94 6.95 -8.05
N TYR A 32 -12.56 5.95 -8.78
CA TYR A 32 -12.09 5.90 -10.18
C TYR A 32 -10.93 6.86 -10.57
N HIS A 33 -10.35 7.63 -9.65
CA HIS A 33 -9.30 8.62 -9.94
C HIS A 33 -8.04 8.03 -10.61
N ALA A 34 -7.61 6.84 -10.18
CA ALA A 34 -6.45 6.19 -10.80
C ALA A 34 -6.73 5.78 -12.26
N ILE A 35 -7.99 5.45 -12.58
CA ILE A 35 -8.43 5.04 -13.91
C ILE A 35 -8.51 6.24 -14.85
N GLU A 36 -8.86 7.43 -14.34
CA GLU A 36 -8.83 8.67 -15.11
C GLU A 36 -7.47 8.94 -15.77
N VAL A 37 -6.37 8.61 -15.08
CA VAL A 37 -5.03 8.76 -15.63
C VAL A 37 -4.81 7.85 -16.84
N TYR A 38 -5.24 6.59 -16.75
CA TYR A 38 -5.17 5.67 -17.89
C TYR A 38 -6.07 6.11 -19.04
N LEU A 39 -7.29 6.57 -18.75
CA LEU A 39 -8.22 7.05 -19.77
C LEU A 39 -7.74 8.34 -20.43
N LYS A 40 -7.07 9.24 -19.72
CA LYS A 40 -6.42 10.41 -20.35
C LYS A 40 -5.34 10.01 -21.36
N SER A 41 -4.49 9.05 -20.98
CA SER A 41 -3.47 8.54 -21.89
C SER A 41 -4.11 7.81 -23.08
N PHE A 42 -5.22 7.11 -22.88
CA PHE A 42 -5.98 6.50 -23.97
C PHE A 42 -6.65 7.53 -24.87
N ASP A 43 -7.22 8.58 -24.31
CA ASP A 43 -7.79 9.70 -25.04
C ASP A 43 -6.77 10.38 -25.99
N THR A 44 -5.56 10.62 -25.48
CA THR A 44 -4.45 11.13 -26.28
C THR A 44 -4.09 10.16 -27.43
N TYR A 45 -4.02 8.87 -27.14
CA TYR A 45 -3.77 7.83 -28.14
C TYR A 45 -4.87 7.81 -29.24
N LEU A 46 -6.15 7.95 -28.86
CA LEU A 46 -7.26 8.02 -29.80
C LEU A 46 -7.17 9.24 -30.73
N LEU A 47 -6.73 10.39 -30.22
CA LEU A 47 -6.46 11.59 -31.03
C LEU A 47 -5.36 11.31 -32.06
N ASP A 48 -4.24 10.73 -31.63
CA ASP A 48 -3.12 10.41 -32.52
C ASP A 48 -3.50 9.42 -33.62
N LYS A 49 -4.45 8.50 -33.34
CA LYS A 49 -4.97 7.52 -34.31
C LYS A 49 -6.19 8.03 -35.10
N ASN A 50 -6.66 9.25 -34.82
CA ASN A 50 -7.87 9.84 -35.46
C ASN A 50 -9.08 8.91 -35.42
N CYS A 51 -9.34 8.26 -34.27
CA CYS A 51 -10.40 7.30 -34.08
C CYS A 51 -11.75 7.99 -33.86
N LYS A 52 -12.77 7.67 -34.71
CA LYS A 52 -14.10 8.31 -34.65
C LYS A 52 -15.25 7.35 -34.38
N ASP A 53 -15.28 6.21 -35.08
CA ASP A 53 -16.53 5.45 -35.23
C ASP A 53 -16.58 4.13 -34.46
N ALA A 54 -15.43 3.53 -34.13
CA ALA A 54 -15.35 2.26 -33.43
C ALA A 54 -13.98 2.04 -32.80
N LEU A 55 -13.93 1.29 -31.69
CA LEU A 55 -12.68 0.78 -31.14
C LEU A 55 -12.38 -0.59 -31.75
N SER A 56 -11.65 -0.61 -32.87
CA SER A 56 -11.30 -1.84 -33.58
C SER A 56 -10.42 -2.77 -32.74
N LYS A 57 -10.34 -4.03 -33.16
CA LYS A 57 -9.46 -5.03 -32.54
C LYS A 57 -7.98 -4.57 -32.54
N GLU A 58 -7.52 -4.09 -33.68
CA GLU A 58 -6.14 -3.64 -33.90
C GLU A 58 -5.81 -2.47 -32.96
N LEU A 59 -6.70 -1.47 -32.87
CA LEU A 59 -6.53 -0.30 -32.02
C LEU A 59 -6.48 -0.69 -30.52
N MET A 60 -7.38 -1.56 -30.08
CA MET A 60 -7.45 -2.00 -28.69
C MET A 60 -6.24 -2.87 -28.30
N LEU A 61 -5.75 -3.71 -29.22
CA LEU A 61 -4.57 -4.53 -29.00
C LEU A 61 -3.28 -3.70 -29.03
N ASP A 62 -3.15 -2.74 -29.95
CA ASP A 62 -1.99 -1.81 -29.99
C ASP A 62 -1.86 -1.02 -28.69
N TRP A 63 -2.98 -0.54 -28.12
CA TRP A 63 -2.98 0.18 -26.86
C TRP A 63 -2.47 -0.63 -25.65
N ILE A 64 -2.74 -1.93 -25.60
CA ILE A 64 -2.31 -2.79 -24.49
C ILE A 64 -0.91 -3.35 -24.65
N VAL A 65 -0.25 -3.16 -25.78
CA VAL A 65 1.16 -3.58 -25.98
C VAL A 65 2.02 -3.02 -24.84
N PRO A 66 2.82 -3.86 -24.16
CA PRO A 66 3.69 -3.40 -23.08
C PRO A 66 4.71 -2.41 -23.60
N MET A 67 4.81 -1.24 -22.98
CA MET A 67 5.97 -0.37 -23.21
C MET A 67 7.22 -0.95 -22.54
N PRO A 68 8.43 -0.65 -23.03
CA PRO A 68 9.66 -1.04 -22.35
C PRO A 68 9.60 -0.70 -20.86
N HIS A 69 9.97 -1.64 -19.98
CA HIS A 69 9.98 -1.49 -18.53
C HIS A 69 8.61 -1.45 -17.82
N GLN A 70 7.49 -1.69 -18.48
CA GLN A 70 6.20 -1.86 -17.82
C GLN A 70 6.09 -3.24 -17.15
N SER A 71 5.50 -3.26 -15.94
CA SER A 71 5.25 -4.52 -15.25
C SER A 71 4.03 -5.26 -15.84
N THR A 72 4.02 -6.58 -15.73
CA THR A 72 2.86 -7.42 -16.10
C THR A 72 1.57 -6.97 -15.41
N THR A 73 1.66 -6.51 -14.16
CA THR A 73 0.52 -5.95 -13.41
C THR A 73 -0.03 -4.66 -14.06
N THR A 74 0.83 -3.83 -14.64
CA THR A 74 0.39 -2.61 -15.36
C THR A 74 -0.40 -3.00 -16.61
N VAL A 75 0.08 -3.98 -17.35
CA VAL A 75 -0.61 -4.50 -18.55
C VAL A 75 -1.96 -5.14 -18.17
N GLU A 76 -1.99 -5.96 -17.13
CA GLU A 76 -3.21 -6.54 -16.57
C GLU A 76 -4.25 -5.46 -16.23
N HIS A 77 -3.82 -4.40 -15.52
CA HIS A 77 -4.71 -3.27 -15.21
C HIS A 77 -5.24 -2.56 -16.45
N ARG A 78 -4.40 -2.34 -17.47
CA ARG A 78 -4.84 -1.74 -18.75
C ARG A 78 -5.88 -2.60 -19.44
N ILE A 79 -5.67 -3.91 -19.53
CA ILE A 79 -6.62 -4.85 -20.12
C ILE A 79 -7.96 -4.78 -19.39
N HIS A 80 -7.96 -4.84 -18.05
CA HIS A 80 -9.19 -4.75 -17.27
C HIS A 80 -9.95 -3.44 -17.43
N ILE A 81 -9.22 -2.32 -17.57
CA ILE A 81 -9.85 -1.01 -17.83
C ILE A 81 -10.51 -1.02 -19.21
N MET A 82 -9.79 -1.52 -20.23
CA MET A 82 -10.30 -1.59 -21.61
C MET A 82 -11.48 -2.56 -21.76
N GLN A 83 -11.46 -3.70 -21.07
CA GLN A 83 -12.63 -4.61 -21.05
C GLN A 83 -13.87 -3.93 -20.49
N ARG A 84 -13.77 -3.23 -19.37
CA ARG A 84 -14.88 -2.50 -18.75
C ARG A 84 -15.37 -1.33 -19.62
N LEU A 85 -14.44 -0.64 -20.28
CA LEU A 85 -14.77 0.43 -21.20
C LEU A 85 -15.50 -0.13 -22.43
N ALA A 86 -15.01 -1.22 -23.04
CA ALA A 86 -15.65 -1.87 -24.17
C ALA A 86 -17.06 -2.36 -23.81
N ASP A 87 -17.24 -2.98 -22.63
CA ASP A 87 -18.56 -3.40 -22.14
C ASP A 87 -19.52 -2.20 -21.98
N PHE A 88 -19.01 -1.05 -21.51
CA PHE A 88 -19.80 0.19 -21.41
C PHE A 88 -20.16 0.75 -22.79
N LEU A 89 -19.20 0.87 -23.69
CA LEU A 89 -19.39 1.42 -25.04
C LEU A 89 -20.37 0.60 -25.85
N ASN A 90 -20.24 -0.73 -25.83
CA ASN A 90 -21.15 -1.64 -26.54
C ASN A 90 -22.60 -1.54 -26.02
N ARG A 91 -22.80 -1.33 -24.71
CA ARG A 91 -24.14 -1.06 -24.16
C ARG A 91 -24.72 0.30 -24.59
N ASN A 92 -23.87 1.24 -24.96
CA ASN A 92 -24.26 2.57 -25.43
C ASN A 92 -24.20 2.68 -26.96
N ASN A 93 -24.33 1.57 -27.68
CA ASN A 93 -24.39 1.48 -29.15
C ASN A 93 -23.14 2.03 -29.86
N PHE A 94 -21.99 2.04 -29.18
CA PHE A 94 -20.69 2.37 -29.77
C PHE A 94 -19.86 1.10 -29.92
N PRO A 95 -19.55 0.65 -31.16
CA PRO A 95 -18.86 -0.63 -31.37
C PRO A 95 -17.43 -0.59 -30.77
N ALA A 96 -17.13 -1.52 -29.87
CA ALA A 96 -15.83 -1.64 -29.26
C ALA A 96 -15.42 -3.11 -29.11
N TYR A 97 -14.22 -3.45 -29.58
CA TYR A 97 -13.66 -4.78 -29.41
C TYR A 97 -13.34 -5.03 -27.94
N ARG A 98 -13.90 -6.13 -27.40
CA ARG A 98 -13.62 -6.58 -26.04
C ARG A 98 -12.42 -7.50 -26.03
N ILE A 99 -11.34 -7.10 -25.35
CA ILE A 99 -10.13 -7.91 -25.21
C ILE A 99 -10.45 -9.22 -24.47
N PRO A 100 -10.11 -10.39 -25.01
CA PRO A 100 -10.33 -11.68 -24.33
C PRO A 100 -9.57 -11.80 -23.02
N SER A 101 -10.15 -12.49 -22.04
CA SER A 101 -9.50 -12.68 -20.72
C SER A 101 -8.26 -13.54 -20.76
N GLU A 102 -8.11 -14.39 -21.77
CA GLU A 102 -6.95 -15.23 -22.02
C GLU A 102 -5.69 -14.42 -22.33
N MET A 103 -5.86 -13.17 -22.79
CA MET A 103 -4.76 -12.24 -23.06
C MET A 103 -4.21 -11.56 -21.78
N ILE A 104 -4.85 -11.77 -20.64
CA ILE A 104 -4.35 -11.25 -19.36
C ILE A 104 -3.06 -12.00 -18.98
N PRO A 105 -1.92 -11.27 -18.82
CA PRO A 105 -0.67 -11.92 -18.47
C PRO A 105 -0.79 -12.69 -17.15
N LYS A 106 -0.34 -13.94 -17.13
CA LYS A 106 -0.23 -14.68 -15.86
C LYS A 106 0.84 -14.01 -14.99
N LYS A 107 0.53 -13.81 -13.72
CA LYS A 107 1.49 -13.29 -12.75
C LYS A 107 2.62 -14.29 -12.54
N THR A 108 3.82 -13.97 -13.03
CA THR A 108 5.01 -14.81 -12.90
C THR A 108 5.87 -14.45 -11.69
N ASN A 109 5.69 -13.27 -11.11
CA ASN A 109 6.52 -12.80 -10.02
C ASN A 109 5.72 -12.71 -8.71
N HIS A 110 6.05 -13.55 -7.74
CA HIS A 110 5.65 -13.39 -6.36
C HIS A 110 6.50 -12.27 -5.75
N PHE A 111 5.84 -11.16 -5.42
CA PHE A 111 6.49 -10.09 -4.68
C PHE A 111 6.71 -10.55 -3.24
N THR A 112 7.98 -10.62 -2.80
CA THR A 112 8.34 -10.84 -1.40
C THR A 112 8.65 -9.49 -0.76
N PRO A 113 7.91 -9.05 0.26
CA PRO A 113 8.19 -7.80 0.95
C PRO A 113 9.51 -7.90 1.72
N TYR A 114 10.18 -6.76 1.88
CA TYR A 114 11.32 -6.65 2.78
C TYR A 114 10.82 -6.57 4.22
N ILE A 115 11.32 -7.44 5.10
CA ILE A 115 11.02 -7.40 6.52
C ILE A 115 12.21 -6.81 7.25
N PHE A 116 12.03 -5.63 7.83
CA PHE A 116 13.07 -4.95 8.59
C PHE A 116 13.33 -5.67 9.93
N SER A 117 14.60 -5.84 10.28
CA SER A 117 14.95 -6.31 11.61
C SER A 117 14.69 -5.23 12.68
N TYR A 118 14.69 -5.62 13.96
CA TYR A 118 14.56 -4.66 15.07
C TYR A 118 15.70 -3.64 15.08
N GLU A 119 16.92 -4.06 14.74
CA GLU A 119 18.11 -3.19 14.64
C GLU A 119 17.97 -2.20 13.48
N GLU A 120 17.42 -2.64 12.34
CA GLU A 120 17.16 -1.76 11.20
C GLU A 120 16.10 -0.71 11.52
N ILE A 121 15.00 -1.12 12.19
CA ILE A 121 13.98 -0.17 12.67
C ILE A 121 14.62 0.84 13.64
N THR A 122 15.45 0.39 14.57
CA THR A 122 16.15 1.27 15.52
C THR A 122 17.02 2.28 14.80
N ARG A 123 17.80 1.86 13.78
CA ARG A 123 18.62 2.76 12.95
C ARG A 123 17.76 3.76 12.16
N ILE A 124 16.65 3.32 11.59
CA ILE A 124 15.68 4.20 10.90
C ILE A 124 15.17 5.27 11.87
N LEU A 125 14.75 4.87 13.07
CA LEU A 125 14.23 5.79 14.08
C LEU A 125 15.32 6.76 14.58
N ALA A 126 16.54 6.30 14.77
CA ALA A 126 17.67 7.16 15.13
C ALA A 126 17.94 8.24 14.05
N VAL A 127 17.85 7.89 12.77
CA VAL A 127 18.00 8.87 11.68
C VAL A 127 16.88 9.91 11.71
N VAL A 128 15.62 9.53 11.93
CA VAL A 128 14.52 10.49 11.94
C VAL A 128 14.51 11.36 13.19
N ASP A 129 14.98 10.85 14.33
CA ASP A 129 15.16 11.61 15.55
C ASP A 129 16.30 12.63 15.44
N GLY A 130 17.30 12.35 14.61
CA GLY A 130 18.41 13.25 14.32
C GLY A 130 18.08 14.35 13.29
N PHE A 131 16.84 14.48 12.84
CA PHE A 131 16.50 15.60 11.97
C PHE A 131 16.46 16.92 12.73
N GLU A 132 17.22 17.89 12.24
CA GLU A 132 17.27 19.24 12.78
C GLU A 132 16.29 20.17 12.07
N PHE A 133 16.08 21.35 12.67
CA PHE A 133 15.35 22.44 12.05
C PHE A 133 15.93 22.79 10.67
N ASN A 134 15.05 22.98 9.70
CA ASN A 134 15.41 23.40 8.36
C ASN A 134 14.44 24.45 7.85
N LYS A 135 14.96 25.57 7.30
CA LYS A 135 14.16 26.70 6.82
C LYS A 135 13.12 26.29 5.74
N THR A 136 13.46 25.36 4.88
CA THR A 136 12.54 24.88 3.80
C THR A 136 11.48 23.89 4.30
N SER A 137 11.70 23.27 5.46
CA SER A 137 10.76 22.35 6.10
C SER A 137 10.84 22.51 7.63
N PRO A 138 10.32 23.61 8.17
CA PRO A 138 10.56 24.02 9.56
C PRO A 138 10.09 23.04 10.61
N LYS A 139 9.06 22.24 10.32
CA LYS A 139 8.45 21.29 11.27
C LYS A 139 8.85 19.84 11.03
N ARG A 140 9.74 19.54 10.07
CA ARG A 140 10.08 18.14 9.74
C ARG A 140 10.69 17.38 10.93
N HIS A 141 11.47 18.07 11.78
CA HIS A 141 12.11 17.51 12.98
C HIS A 141 11.09 17.12 14.06
N LEU A 142 9.88 17.63 13.98
CA LEU A 142 8.74 17.23 14.82
C LEU A 142 7.90 16.14 14.14
N VAL A 143 7.58 16.34 12.85
CA VAL A 143 6.66 15.49 12.07
C VAL A 143 7.24 14.10 11.85
N TYR A 144 8.48 14.00 11.35
CA TYR A 144 9.04 12.72 10.91
C TYR A 144 9.27 11.73 12.05
N PRO A 145 9.80 12.11 13.22
CA PRO A 145 9.99 11.19 14.32
C PRO A 145 8.69 10.47 14.73
N LEU A 146 7.58 11.20 14.79
CA LEU A 146 6.28 10.62 15.16
C LEU A 146 5.64 9.86 14.01
N LEU A 147 5.67 10.40 12.78
CA LEU A 147 5.12 9.75 11.58
C LEU A 147 5.74 8.36 11.36
N PHE A 148 7.08 8.26 11.42
CA PHE A 148 7.74 6.98 11.21
C PHE A 148 7.47 5.98 12.34
N ARG A 149 7.33 6.44 13.59
CA ARG A 149 6.88 5.57 14.68
C ARG A 149 5.47 5.02 14.45
N VAL A 150 4.56 5.86 13.99
CA VAL A 150 3.20 5.41 13.63
C VAL A 150 3.23 4.38 12.50
N LEU A 151 4.07 4.58 11.48
CA LEU A 151 4.22 3.60 10.40
C LEU A 151 4.81 2.28 10.88
N CYS A 152 5.82 2.33 11.76
CA CYS A 152 6.50 1.13 12.28
C CYS A 152 5.65 0.37 13.31
N PHE A 153 4.96 1.08 14.22
CA PHE A 153 4.35 0.48 15.41
C PHE A 153 2.82 0.39 15.36
N CYS A 154 2.18 1.10 14.44
CA CYS A 154 0.74 0.98 14.18
C CYS A 154 0.43 0.34 12.82
N GLY A 155 1.44 0.08 11.98
CA GLY A 155 1.29 -0.60 10.71
C GLY A 155 0.38 0.09 9.69
N LEU A 156 0.25 1.42 9.74
CA LEU A 156 -0.60 2.17 8.82
C LEU A 156 -0.08 2.13 7.39
N ARG A 157 -1.02 2.23 6.41
CA ARG A 157 -0.62 2.66 5.06
C ARG A 157 -0.16 4.12 5.12
N ILE A 158 0.87 4.46 4.36
CA ILE A 158 1.35 5.87 4.33
C ILE A 158 0.21 6.85 4.01
N SER A 159 -0.69 6.51 3.09
CA SER A 159 -1.82 7.37 2.76
C SER A 159 -2.80 7.54 3.92
N GLU A 160 -2.97 6.54 4.77
CA GLU A 160 -3.79 6.61 5.98
C GLU A 160 -3.17 7.56 7.00
N ALA A 161 -1.86 7.41 7.27
CA ALA A 161 -1.14 8.30 8.17
C ALA A 161 -1.15 9.76 7.70
N LEU A 162 -0.91 10.00 6.40
CA LEU A 162 -0.90 11.35 5.83
C LEU A 162 -2.29 12.00 5.72
N ASN A 163 -3.35 11.23 5.78
CA ASN A 163 -4.73 11.74 5.77
C ASN A 163 -5.27 12.05 7.19
N LEU A 164 -4.57 11.61 8.25
CA LEU A 164 -4.99 11.91 9.62
C LEU A 164 -5.12 13.43 9.82
N THR A 165 -6.23 13.83 10.44
CA THR A 165 -6.44 15.17 10.95
C THR A 165 -6.32 15.19 12.46
N VAL A 166 -6.19 16.37 13.04
CA VAL A 166 -6.18 16.58 14.49
C VAL A 166 -7.48 16.05 15.12
N GLY A 167 -8.61 16.20 14.41
CA GLY A 167 -9.92 15.73 14.87
C GLY A 167 -10.08 14.21 14.87
N ASP A 168 -9.21 13.48 14.18
CA ASP A 168 -9.23 12.01 14.18
C ASP A 168 -8.51 11.42 15.39
N VAL A 169 -7.74 12.21 16.14
CA VAL A 169 -6.97 11.75 17.31
C VAL A 169 -7.73 12.03 18.60
N ASN A 170 -8.06 10.97 19.33
CA ASN A 170 -8.61 11.06 20.67
C ASN A 170 -7.48 10.93 21.71
N PHE A 171 -6.95 12.07 22.14
CA PHE A 171 -5.82 12.14 23.09
C PHE A 171 -6.18 11.61 24.48
N ASN A 172 -7.45 11.74 24.89
CA ASN A 172 -7.88 11.30 26.22
C ASN A 172 -8.05 9.78 26.30
N ALA A 173 -8.64 9.19 25.27
CA ALA A 173 -8.88 7.75 25.23
C ALA A 173 -7.73 6.97 24.58
N GLY A 174 -6.69 7.65 24.05
CA GLY A 174 -5.48 7.04 23.53
C GLY A 174 -5.70 6.21 22.26
N PHE A 175 -6.44 6.75 21.29
CA PHE A 175 -6.62 6.12 19.97
C PHE A 175 -6.79 7.17 18.87
N PHE A 176 -6.72 6.74 17.63
CA PHE A 176 -7.14 7.56 16.49
C PHE A 176 -8.03 6.77 15.53
N PHE A 177 -8.88 7.50 14.81
CA PHE A 177 -9.77 6.96 13.79
C PHE A 177 -9.10 6.99 12.42
N LEU A 178 -9.18 5.90 11.70
CA LEU A 178 -8.88 5.85 10.27
C LEU A 178 -10.18 5.83 9.50
N ARG A 179 -10.47 6.94 8.82
CA ARG A 179 -11.67 7.13 8.00
C ARG A 179 -11.33 7.05 6.53
N ASP A 180 -12.34 6.73 5.72
CA ASP A 180 -12.26 6.74 4.25
C ASP A 180 -11.04 5.98 3.70
N THR A 181 -10.77 4.80 4.30
CA THR A 181 -9.65 3.97 3.91
C THR A 181 -9.82 3.40 2.49
N LYS A 182 -8.74 2.96 1.86
CA LYS A 182 -8.76 2.32 0.53
C LYS A 182 -9.75 1.13 0.46
N THR A 183 -10.03 0.53 1.61
CA THR A 183 -10.94 -0.63 1.73
C THR A 183 -12.36 -0.22 2.15
N SER A 184 -12.63 1.08 2.35
CA SER A 184 -13.89 1.61 2.88
C SER A 184 -14.28 1.01 4.25
N LEU A 185 -13.28 0.53 5.00
CA LEU A 185 -13.45 0.02 6.36
C LEU A 185 -12.83 1.04 7.32
N ASP A 186 -13.67 1.80 7.98
CA ASP A 186 -13.24 2.67 9.07
C ASP A 186 -12.81 1.82 10.26
N ARG A 187 -11.75 2.21 10.95
CA ARG A 187 -11.26 1.47 12.10
C ARG A 187 -10.56 2.36 13.12
N ILE A 188 -10.53 1.87 14.34
CA ILE A 188 -9.84 2.50 15.47
C ILE A 188 -8.47 1.84 15.61
N ILE A 189 -7.45 2.67 15.83
CA ILE A 189 -6.09 2.23 16.16
C ILE A 189 -5.77 2.67 17.58
N PRO A 190 -5.66 1.75 18.53
CA PRO A 190 -5.24 2.09 19.89
C PRO A 190 -3.76 2.46 19.90
N LEU A 191 -3.41 3.38 20.80
CA LEU A 191 -2.05 3.81 21.06
C LEU A 191 -1.57 3.23 22.39
N ASP A 192 -0.39 2.65 22.41
CA ASP A 192 0.28 2.33 23.66
C ASP A 192 0.64 3.63 24.44
N ARG A 193 0.95 3.48 25.72
CA ARG A 193 1.23 4.63 26.59
C ARG A 193 2.38 5.50 26.08
N ASN A 194 3.44 4.93 25.55
CA ASN A 194 4.59 5.66 25.04
C ASN A 194 4.20 6.52 23.81
N LEU A 195 3.42 5.94 22.89
CA LEU A 195 2.91 6.70 21.75
C LEU A 195 1.94 7.79 22.18
N GLN A 196 1.06 7.54 23.17
CA GLN A 196 0.15 8.56 23.69
C GLN A 196 0.91 9.79 24.22
N GLU A 197 1.96 9.59 25.01
CA GLU A 197 2.81 10.65 25.53
C GLU A 197 3.50 11.44 24.41
N ARG A 198 4.00 10.74 23.37
CA ARG A 198 4.60 11.37 22.18
C ARG A 198 3.58 12.17 21.36
N PHE A 199 2.35 11.65 21.22
CA PHE A 199 1.26 12.35 20.55
C PHE A 199 0.90 13.63 21.28
N ALA A 200 0.81 13.60 22.62
CA ALA A 200 0.53 14.78 23.43
C ALA A 200 1.66 15.84 23.33
N THR A 201 2.91 15.42 23.42
CA THR A 201 4.08 16.30 23.24
C THR A 201 4.07 16.93 21.85
N TYR A 202 3.88 16.13 20.81
CA TYR A 202 3.81 16.58 19.43
C TYR A 202 2.69 17.60 19.20
N ARG A 203 1.47 17.32 19.72
CA ARG A 203 0.35 18.26 19.66
C ARG A 203 0.70 19.62 20.24
N ASN A 204 1.34 19.64 21.41
CA ASN A 204 1.74 20.87 22.09
C ASN A 204 2.80 21.65 21.29
N GLN A 205 3.79 20.95 20.73
CA GLN A 205 4.84 21.57 19.91
C GLN A 205 4.31 22.10 18.57
N MET A 206 3.35 21.43 17.97
CA MET A 206 2.78 21.81 16.68
C MET A 206 1.84 23.01 16.79
N GLY A 207 1.18 23.21 17.93
CA GLY A 207 0.30 24.34 18.18
C GLY A 207 -0.94 24.34 17.27
N PHE A 208 -1.52 23.21 17.00
CA PHE A 208 -2.73 23.10 16.17
C PHE A 208 -3.87 23.96 16.70
N GLN A 209 -4.55 24.66 15.79
CA GLN A 209 -5.66 25.56 16.11
C GLN A 209 -7.02 24.96 15.75
N ARG A 210 -7.06 24.09 14.74
CA ARG A 210 -8.31 23.54 14.20
C ARG A 210 -8.26 22.02 14.12
N LYS A 211 -9.43 21.39 14.20
CA LYS A 211 -9.56 19.93 14.10
C LYS A 211 -9.38 19.38 12.69
N ASP A 212 -9.57 20.19 11.67
CA ASP A 212 -9.46 19.81 10.25
C ASP A 212 -8.03 19.94 9.70
N GLU A 213 -7.07 20.42 10.49
CA GLU A 213 -5.67 20.45 10.11
C GLU A 213 -5.13 19.03 9.99
N TYR A 214 -4.26 18.82 8.98
CA TYR A 214 -3.54 17.54 8.89
C TYR A 214 -2.67 17.34 10.12
N PHE A 215 -2.74 16.13 10.69
CA PHE A 215 -1.95 15.81 11.88
C PHE A 215 -0.45 15.75 11.56
N PHE A 216 -0.09 15.31 10.34
CA PHE A 216 1.27 15.33 9.81
C PHE A 216 1.35 16.28 8.59
N PRO A 217 1.37 17.62 8.82
CA PRO A 217 1.32 18.59 7.73
C PRO A 217 2.66 18.71 7.01
N SER A 218 2.59 18.99 5.71
CA SER A 218 3.71 19.47 4.91
C SER A 218 4.09 20.91 5.29
N PRO A 219 5.19 21.46 4.78
CA PRO A 219 5.64 22.81 5.14
C PRO A 219 4.62 23.92 4.88
N ASP A 220 3.73 23.74 3.90
CA ASP A 220 2.64 24.67 3.56
C ASP A 220 1.33 24.40 4.32
N GLY A 221 1.35 23.45 5.27
CA GLY A 221 0.17 23.05 6.02
C GLY A 221 -0.74 22.04 5.31
N SER A 222 -0.46 21.74 4.04
CA SER A 222 -1.20 20.74 3.27
C SER A 222 -0.75 19.31 3.62
N ARG A 223 -1.36 18.32 2.95
CA ARG A 223 -0.95 16.94 3.04
C ARG A 223 0.34 16.67 2.27
N TYR A 224 1.30 15.97 2.87
CA TYR A 224 2.45 15.45 2.11
C TYR A 224 2.01 14.56 0.93
N SER A 225 2.73 14.66 -0.20
CA SER A 225 2.59 13.68 -1.28
C SER A 225 3.25 12.36 -0.88
N VAL A 226 2.67 11.24 -1.31
CA VAL A 226 3.26 9.91 -1.11
C VAL A 226 4.64 9.82 -1.78
N ALA A 227 4.78 10.42 -2.96
CA ALA A 227 6.06 10.44 -3.69
C ALA A 227 7.17 11.18 -2.91
N THR A 228 6.83 12.29 -2.23
CA THR A 228 7.76 12.99 -1.33
C THR A 228 8.20 12.08 -0.20
N MET A 229 7.27 11.36 0.44
CA MET A 229 7.59 10.46 1.53
C MET A 229 8.42 9.25 1.08
N ASP A 230 8.14 8.69 -0.10
CA ASP A 230 8.95 7.61 -0.68
C ASP A 230 10.39 8.07 -0.97
N SER A 231 10.57 9.29 -1.47
CA SER A 231 11.90 9.89 -1.67
C SER A 231 12.62 10.13 -0.36
N THR A 232 11.90 10.68 0.64
CA THR A 232 12.45 10.89 1.98
C THR A 232 12.88 9.58 2.63
N PHE A 233 12.07 8.54 2.51
CA PHE A 233 12.38 7.23 3.09
C PHE A 233 13.64 6.61 2.48
N ARG A 234 13.84 6.72 1.17
CA ARG A 234 15.10 6.29 0.53
C ARG A 234 16.32 6.99 1.12
N ASN A 235 16.23 8.30 1.38
CA ASN A 235 17.30 9.05 2.03
C ASN A 235 17.51 8.59 3.48
N ILE A 236 16.45 8.25 4.22
CA ILE A 236 16.53 7.70 5.56
C ILE A 236 17.21 6.33 5.54
N LEU A 237 16.83 5.44 4.63
CA LEU A 237 17.46 4.12 4.47
C LEU A 237 18.96 4.25 4.18
N PHE A 238 19.35 5.16 3.29
CA PHE A 238 20.75 5.41 2.99
C PHE A 238 21.52 5.85 4.24
N LYS A 239 20.98 6.82 5.00
CA LYS A 239 21.60 7.27 6.27
C LYS A 239 21.62 6.19 7.36
N ALA A 240 20.64 5.30 7.38
CA ALA A 240 20.57 4.16 8.29
C ALA A 240 21.50 3.01 7.89
N GLY A 241 22.25 3.13 6.77
CA GLY A 241 23.12 2.06 6.26
C GLY A 241 22.32 0.83 5.78
N ILE A 242 21.09 1.03 5.30
CA ILE A 242 20.25 -0.04 4.75
C ILE A 242 20.31 0.05 3.23
N PRO A 243 20.85 -0.98 2.53
CA PRO A 243 21.11 -0.89 1.10
C PRO A 243 19.81 -0.87 0.29
N TYR A 244 19.70 0.12 -0.59
CA TYR A 244 18.66 0.17 -1.61
C TYR A 244 19.14 -0.57 -2.87
N ARG A 245 18.66 -1.80 -3.07
CA ARG A 245 19.10 -2.70 -4.16
C ARG A 245 18.59 -2.32 -5.55
N GLY A 246 18.14 -1.08 -5.75
CA GLY A 246 17.62 -0.57 -7.02
C GLY A 246 16.09 -0.62 -7.13
N ARG A 247 15.56 -0.06 -8.22
CA ARG A 247 14.11 0.04 -8.46
C ARG A 247 13.45 -1.34 -8.48
N GLY A 248 12.47 -1.56 -7.62
CA GLY A 248 11.72 -2.82 -7.49
C GLY A 248 12.42 -3.94 -6.72
N LYS A 249 13.65 -3.73 -6.24
CA LYS A 249 14.43 -4.75 -5.50
C LYS A 249 14.83 -4.33 -4.07
N GLY A 250 14.62 -3.08 -3.70
CA GLY A 250 14.98 -2.53 -2.40
C GLY A 250 13.81 -2.38 -1.46
N PRO A 251 14.07 -2.10 -0.17
CA PRO A 251 13.05 -1.80 0.81
C PRO A 251 12.21 -0.59 0.41
N ARG A 252 10.89 -0.66 0.63
CA ARG A 252 9.91 0.38 0.33
C ARG A 252 9.25 0.87 1.60
N LEU A 253 8.68 2.06 1.56
CA LEU A 253 7.95 2.62 2.69
C LEU A 253 6.80 1.71 3.16
N HIS A 254 6.14 1.01 2.22
CA HIS A 254 5.07 0.06 2.54
C HIS A 254 5.56 -1.19 3.28
N ASP A 255 6.84 -1.53 3.18
CA ASP A 255 7.44 -2.68 3.85
C ASP A 255 7.54 -2.49 5.38
N LEU A 256 7.47 -1.24 5.90
CA LEU A 256 7.28 -0.98 7.33
C LEU A 256 5.97 -1.60 7.85
N ARG A 257 4.90 -1.50 7.05
CA ARG A 257 3.62 -2.13 7.39
C ARG A 257 3.67 -3.66 7.30
N HIS A 258 4.38 -4.22 6.31
CA HIS A 258 4.63 -5.65 6.24
C HIS A 258 5.41 -6.13 7.45
N THR A 259 6.45 -5.39 7.84
CA THR A 259 7.26 -5.66 9.03
C THR A 259 6.42 -5.65 10.31
N PHE A 260 5.57 -4.62 10.49
CA PHE A 260 4.66 -4.58 11.64
C PHE A 260 3.79 -5.85 11.72
N CYS A 261 3.25 -6.29 10.59
CA CYS A 261 2.40 -7.47 10.53
C CYS A 261 3.15 -8.75 10.92
N VAL A 262 4.36 -8.94 10.39
CA VAL A 262 5.22 -10.10 10.72
C VAL A 262 5.63 -10.07 12.19
N HIS A 263 6.13 -8.94 12.69
CA HIS A 263 6.57 -8.82 14.08
C HIS A 263 5.41 -8.97 15.07
N SER A 264 4.20 -8.48 14.72
CA SER A 264 3.00 -8.70 15.55
C SER A 264 2.63 -10.18 15.62
N LEU A 265 2.67 -10.87 14.48
CA LEU A 265 2.40 -12.29 14.41
C LEU A 265 3.44 -13.08 15.22
N GLN A 266 4.73 -12.79 15.06
CA GLN A 266 5.82 -13.41 15.83
C GLN A 266 5.63 -13.24 17.33
N LYS A 267 5.31 -12.02 17.79
CA LYS A 267 5.04 -11.78 19.23
C LYS A 267 3.87 -12.59 19.76
N LEU A 268 2.77 -12.62 19.04
CA LEU A 268 1.58 -13.38 19.48
C LEU A 268 1.85 -14.88 19.51
N THR A 269 2.55 -15.42 18.51
CA THR A 269 2.94 -16.83 18.49
C THR A 269 3.98 -17.19 19.56
N ALA A 270 4.90 -16.28 19.89
CA ALA A 270 5.87 -16.48 20.98
C ALA A 270 5.18 -16.58 22.35
N HIS A 271 3.98 -15.97 22.52
CA HIS A 271 3.16 -16.11 23.72
C HIS A 271 2.26 -17.37 23.70
N GLY A 272 2.44 -18.26 22.71
CA GLY A 272 1.72 -19.52 22.62
C GLY A 272 0.41 -19.47 21.84
N GLU A 273 0.05 -18.33 21.26
CA GLU A 273 -1.13 -18.20 20.41
C GLU A 273 -0.95 -18.97 19.09
N ASP A 274 -2.01 -19.59 18.61
CA ASP A 274 -2.01 -20.23 17.30
C ASP A 274 -1.96 -19.15 16.19
N PRO A 275 -0.95 -19.18 15.28
CA PRO A 275 -0.85 -18.23 14.19
C PRO A 275 -2.15 -18.08 13.38
N TYR A 276 -2.85 -19.18 13.13
CA TYR A 276 -4.10 -19.16 12.36
C TYR A 276 -5.28 -18.57 13.15
N ALA A 277 -5.33 -18.76 14.46
CA ALA A 277 -6.33 -18.17 15.32
C ALA A 277 -6.19 -16.63 15.43
N VAL A 278 -4.96 -16.13 15.33
CA VAL A 278 -4.65 -14.70 15.43
C VAL A 278 -4.89 -13.95 14.11
N LEU A 279 -4.86 -14.63 12.97
CA LEU A 279 -5.01 -13.98 11.65
C LEU A 279 -6.27 -13.12 11.50
N PRO A 280 -7.48 -13.52 11.93
CA PRO A 280 -8.67 -12.68 11.81
C PRO A 280 -8.57 -11.38 12.61
N LEU A 281 -7.94 -11.42 13.80
CA LEU A 281 -7.70 -10.24 14.62
C LEU A 281 -6.74 -9.28 13.90
N LEU A 282 -5.61 -9.80 13.41
CA LEU A 282 -4.62 -9.02 12.67
C LEU A 282 -5.20 -8.48 11.36
N MET A 283 -6.03 -9.27 10.66
CA MET A 283 -6.75 -8.85 9.45
C MET A 283 -7.64 -7.64 9.74
N THR A 284 -8.42 -7.71 10.81
CA THR A 284 -9.32 -6.62 11.23
C THR A 284 -8.54 -5.36 11.59
N TYR A 285 -7.50 -5.49 12.41
CA TYR A 285 -6.62 -4.38 12.78
C TYR A 285 -5.97 -3.72 11.55
N MET A 286 -5.46 -4.54 10.64
CA MET A 286 -4.81 -4.06 9.41
C MET A 286 -5.82 -3.51 8.38
N GLY A 287 -7.11 -3.78 8.50
CA GLY A 287 -8.11 -3.42 7.51
C GLY A 287 -7.87 -4.13 6.17
N HIS A 288 -7.59 -5.43 6.20
CA HIS A 288 -7.52 -6.29 5.03
C HIS A 288 -8.91 -6.85 4.69
N ARG A 289 -9.23 -6.96 3.41
CA ARG A 289 -10.53 -7.49 2.95
C ARG A 289 -10.63 -9.01 2.97
N SER A 290 -9.50 -9.70 3.05
CA SER A 290 -9.46 -11.16 3.03
C SER A 290 -8.36 -11.69 3.94
N VAL A 291 -8.58 -12.88 4.49
CA VAL A 291 -7.59 -13.60 5.29
C VAL A 291 -6.34 -13.90 4.47
N GLN A 292 -6.49 -14.22 3.18
CA GLN A 292 -5.38 -14.46 2.25
C GLN A 292 -4.38 -13.29 2.17
N ALA A 293 -4.86 -12.05 2.27
CA ALA A 293 -3.98 -10.88 2.31
C ALA A 293 -3.12 -10.83 3.59
N THR A 294 -3.52 -11.54 4.64
CA THR A 294 -2.81 -11.61 5.93
C THR A 294 -2.04 -12.92 6.07
N SER A 295 -2.57 -14.05 5.57
CA SER A 295 -1.94 -15.38 5.70
C SER A 295 -0.55 -15.48 5.06
N GLN A 296 -0.27 -14.66 4.03
CA GLN A 296 1.07 -14.57 3.45
C GLN A 296 2.17 -14.26 4.49
N TYR A 297 1.83 -13.60 5.60
CA TYR A 297 2.80 -13.24 6.64
C TYR A 297 3.22 -14.43 7.51
N ILE A 298 2.42 -15.51 7.58
CA ILE A 298 2.83 -16.74 8.25
C ILE A 298 4.08 -17.30 7.58
N HIS A 299 4.12 -17.31 6.24
CA HIS A 299 5.27 -17.82 5.48
C HIS A 299 6.52 -16.91 5.58
N LEU A 300 6.34 -15.65 5.97
CA LEU A 300 7.44 -14.70 6.17
C LEU A 300 7.98 -14.70 7.61
N SER A 301 7.32 -15.41 8.51
CA SER A 301 7.68 -15.50 9.92
C SER A 301 8.61 -16.69 10.15
N ALA A 302 9.90 -16.55 9.81
CA ALA A 302 10.91 -17.61 9.97
C ALA A 302 10.96 -18.17 11.41
N GLU A 303 10.66 -17.36 12.42
CA GLU A 303 10.60 -17.77 13.82
C GLU A 303 9.41 -18.69 14.15
N SER A 304 8.42 -18.78 13.26
CA SER A 304 7.32 -19.76 13.40
C SER A 304 7.76 -21.18 13.03
N PHE A 305 8.85 -21.36 12.28
CA PHE A 305 9.35 -22.67 11.86
C PHE A 305 9.77 -23.59 13.02
N PRO A 306 10.50 -23.09 14.08
CA PRO A 306 10.85 -23.94 15.22
C PRO A 306 9.63 -24.46 15.98
N THR A 307 8.57 -23.66 16.09
CA THR A 307 7.33 -24.08 16.73
C THR A 307 6.57 -25.12 15.89
N ILE A 308 6.57 -24.95 14.58
CA ILE A 308 5.99 -25.92 13.65
C ILE A 308 6.80 -27.23 13.72
N LEU A 309 8.13 -27.16 13.65
CA LEU A 309 9.01 -28.33 13.75
C LEU A 309 8.79 -29.08 15.06
N LYS A 310 8.76 -28.39 16.21
CA LYS A 310 8.47 -29.02 17.51
C LYS A 310 7.10 -29.71 17.56
N ARG A 311 6.07 -29.09 16.97
CA ARG A 311 4.74 -29.72 16.89
C ARG A 311 4.72 -30.90 15.94
N THR A 312 5.44 -30.83 14.83
CA THR A 312 5.61 -31.95 13.88
C THR A 312 6.39 -33.08 14.53
N GLU A 313 7.49 -32.80 15.23
CA GLU A 313 8.23 -33.79 16.02
C GLU A 313 7.35 -34.43 17.11
N ALA A 314 6.56 -33.63 17.83
CA ALA A 314 5.65 -34.16 18.87
C ALA A 314 4.53 -35.02 18.31
N LEU A 315 4.07 -34.77 17.08
CA LEU A 315 2.99 -35.50 16.42
C LEU A 315 3.48 -36.69 15.59
N PHE A 316 4.67 -36.59 15.01
CA PHE A 316 5.17 -37.52 13.99
C PHE A 316 6.62 -37.98 14.23
N GLY A 317 7.27 -37.54 15.31
CA GLY A 317 8.68 -37.86 15.60
C GLY A 317 8.97 -39.37 15.66
N ASP A 318 8.01 -40.13 16.18
CA ASP A 318 8.12 -41.61 16.23
C ASP A 318 7.88 -42.28 14.85
N LEU A 319 7.43 -41.55 13.85
CA LEU A 319 7.13 -42.06 12.51
C LEU A 319 8.24 -41.81 11.50
N ILE A 320 9.22 -40.99 11.83
CA ILE A 320 10.38 -40.67 10.96
C ILE A 320 11.62 -41.35 11.54
N PRO A 321 12.13 -42.46 10.94
CA PRO A 321 13.36 -43.10 11.40
C PRO A 321 14.54 -42.14 11.24
N LEU A 322 15.35 -41.95 12.32
CA LEU A 322 16.53 -41.09 12.32
C LEU A 322 17.74 -41.61 11.51
N GLU A 323 17.59 -42.70 10.78
CA GLU A 323 18.73 -43.40 10.17
C GLU A 323 19.11 -42.98 8.75
N ASP A 324 18.33 -42.11 8.06
CA ASP A 324 18.56 -41.82 6.63
C ASP A 324 19.28 -40.51 6.30
N ILE A 325 19.76 -39.72 7.29
CA ILE A 325 20.41 -38.44 7.00
C ILE A 325 21.94 -38.46 7.00
N SER A 326 22.55 -39.60 7.32
CA SER A 326 24.02 -39.69 7.46
C SER A 326 24.81 -40.20 6.24
N ASN A 327 24.18 -40.48 5.10
CA ASN A 327 24.87 -41.20 3.97
C ASN A 327 24.87 -40.46 2.61
N GLU A 328 24.59 -39.19 2.50
CA GLU A 328 24.75 -38.46 1.22
C GLU A 328 25.70 -37.23 1.30
N ALA A 329 26.81 -37.41 2.01
CA ALA A 329 27.92 -36.45 1.95
C ALA A 329 29.24 -37.16 1.68
N THR A 330 29.29 -37.97 0.59
CA THR A 330 30.55 -38.37 -0.03
C THR A 330 30.27 -38.93 -1.43
N ILE A 331 30.22 -38.08 -2.43
CA ILE A 331 30.77 -38.31 -3.79
C ILE A 331 30.97 -36.94 -4.42
#